data_9309af2884789ede54f60a65abcb34ff
#
_entry.id   9309af2884789ede54f60a65abcb34ff
#
_cell.length_a   1.000
_cell.length_b   1.000
_cell.length_c   1.000
_cell.angle_alpha   90.00
_cell.angle_beta   90.00
_cell.angle_gamma   90.00
#
_symmetry.space_group_name_H-M   'P 1'
#
loop_
_entity.id
_entity.type
_entity.pdbx_description
1 polymer ?
#
loop_
_entity_poly.entity_id
_entity_poly.type
_entity_poly.pdbx_seq_one_letter_code
_entity_poly.pdbx_strand_id
1 'polypeptide(L)'
;MNVVLIVVIVILVVAVMVLVAAIVRDRLRRPAPVHATSSRRILFPFVAGALSQRALDAALRLAAAEGATLVPVFLARVSLDLPLESALPRQCTMAMPLLEAVEQRATEAGIPVDSRIVRGRNRRHALRQAIAEEKFDRIVTSASAQGSPGFDPDDVAWLLDNAPGEIVVLRPSAEDQPMDWAGVPGGLKDGARRRLRARRGAHPVSRADETAASR
;
A
#
# COMPACT_ATOMS: atom_id res chain seq x y z
N MET A 1 10.35 60.16 -3.62
CA MET A 1 9.90 58.89 -4.21
C MET A 1 10.74 57.69 -3.79
N ASN A 2 12.04 57.87 -3.53
CA ASN A 2 12.92 56.73 -3.18
C ASN A 2 12.77 56.19 -1.74
N VAL A 3 12.39 57.03 -0.76
CA VAL A 3 12.25 56.61 0.66
C VAL A 3 11.06 55.67 0.83
N VAL A 4 9.93 55.96 0.18
CA VAL A 4 8.73 55.09 0.23
C VAL A 4 9.04 53.71 -0.38
N LEU A 5 9.78 53.67 -1.52
CA LEU A 5 10.20 52.45 -2.17
C LEU A 5 11.09 51.59 -1.25
N ILE A 6 12.04 52.22 -0.57
CA ILE A 6 12.95 51.53 0.37
C ILE A 6 12.16 50.93 1.54
N VAL A 7 11.22 51.66 2.11
CA VAL A 7 10.37 51.16 3.21
C VAL A 7 9.53 49.98 2.77
N VAL A 8 8.96 50.02 1.58
CA VAL A 8 8.17 48.86 1.04
C VAL A 8 9.04 47.64 0.82
N ILE A 9 10.27 47.79 0.28
CA ILE A 9 11.20 46.70 0.11
C ILE A 9 11.60 46.08 1.45
N VAL A 10 11.88 46.90 2.46
CA VAL A 10 12.26 46.41 3.81
C VAL A 10 11.12 45.61 4.43
N ILE A 11 9.87 46.11 4.34
CA ILE A 11 8.69 45.36 4.84
C ILE A 11 8.53 44.02 4.15
N LEU A 12 8.71 43.99 2.85
CA LEU A 12 8.58 42.76 2.05
C LEU A 12 9.65 41.74 2.40
N VAL A 13 10.91 42.17 2.59
CA VAL A 13 12.02 41.30 3.02
C VAL A 13 11.75 40.73 4.42
N VAL A 14 11.29 41.57 5.37
CA VAL A 14 10.94 41.10 6.72
C VAL A 14 9.79 40.10 6.68
N ALA A 15 8.75 40.32 5.87
CA ALA A 15 7.64 39.39 5.71
C ALA A 15 8.09 38.03 5.14
N VAL A 16 8.97 38.04 4.14
CA VAL A 16 9.55 36.81 3.56
C VAL A 16 10.41 36.09 4.60
N MET A 17 11.23 36.80 5.35
CA MET A 17 12.05 36.20 6.41
C MET A 17 11.20 35.55 7.51
N VAL A 18 10.12 36.19 7.93
CA VAL A 18 9.16 35.62 8.91
C VAL A 18 8.48 34.38 8.35
N LEU A 19 8.06 34.40 7.09
CA LEU A 19 7.43 33.26 6.43
C LEU A 19 8.40 32.08 6.31
N VAL A 20 9.64 32.32 5.88
CA VAL A 20 10.69 31.30 5.80
C VAL A 20 10.99 30.74 7.19
N ALA A 21 11.13 31.59 8.20
CA ALA A 21 11.36 31.17 9.59
C ALA A 21 10.20 30.32 10.13
N ALA A 22 8.94 30.66 9.79
CA ALA A 22 7.78 29.87 10.17
C ALA A 22 7.78 28.49 9.50
N ILE A 23 8.09 28.40 8.20
CA ILE A 23 8.19 27.13 7.45
C ILE A 23 9.34 26.27 8.00
N VAL A 24 10.51 26.87 8.25
CA VAL A 24 11.67 26.16 8.82
C VAL A 24 11.35 25.68 10.22
N ARG A 25 10.68 26.51 11.04
CA ARG A 25 10.28 26.14 12.41
C ARG A 25 9.25 25.01 12.42
N ASP A 26 8.34 25.00 11.46
CA ASP A 26 7.35 23.91 11.30
C ASP A 26 8.03 22.62 10.87
N ARG A 27 9.03 22.69 9.98
CA ARG A 27 9.87 21.54 9.61
C ARG A 27 10.76 21.04 10.73
N LEU A 28 11.32 21.95 11.57
CA LEU A 28 12.14 21.60 12.73
C LEU A 28 11.30 21.11 13.93
N ARG A 29 10.02 21.45 13.99
CA ARG A 29 9.06 20.92 14.97
C ARG A 29 8.50 19.55 14.61
N ARG A 30 8.69 19.10 13.38
CA ARG A 30 8.46 17.67 13.07
C ARG A 30 9.50 16.92 13.88
N PRO A 31 9.09 16.09 14.87
CA PRO A 31 10.05 15.33 15.63
C PRO A 31 10.90 14.56 14.63
N ALA A 32 12.22 14.77 14.68
CA ALA A 32 13.16 13.91 14.01
C ALA A 32 12.77 12.47 14.39
N PRO A 33 12.88 11.48 13.49
CA PRO A 33 12.63 10.10 13.86
C PRO A 33 13.54 9.84 15.07
N VAL A 34 12.90 9.82 16.24
CA VAL A 34 13.56 9.38 17.45
C VAL A 34 13.88 7.93 17.14
N HIS A 35 15.14 7.61 16.97
CA HIS A 35 15.65 6.26 17.09
C HIS A 35 15.42 5.81 18.53
N ALA A 36 14.16 5.64 18.88
CA ALA A 36 13.74 5.20 20.19
C ALA A 36 13.76 3.67 20.16
N THR A 37 14.63 3.13 20.97
CA THR A 37 14.47 1.85 21.66
C THR A 37 13.04 1.34 21.59
N SER A 38 12.82 0.24 20.82
CA SER A 38 11.58 -0.50 20.64
C SER A 38 10.34 0.31 20.29
N SER A 39 10.39 1.11 19.21
CA SER A 39 9.15 1.66 18.67
C SER A 39 8.29 0.50 18.15
N ARG A 40 7.02 0.46 18.55
CA ARG A 40 6.05 -0.48 18.01
C ARG A 40 6.08 -0.44 16.49
N ARG A 41 5.97 -1.61 15.87
CA ARG A 41 6.03 -1.74 14.41
C ARG A 41 4.75 -2.36 13.89
N ILE A 42 4.15 -1.70 12.92
CA ILE A 42 2.91 -2.13 12.29
C ILE A 42 3.21 -2.57 10.86
N LEU A 43 3.08 -3.85 10.59
CA LEU A 43 3.21 -4.41 9.25
C LEU A 43 1.95 -4.12 8.44
N PHE A 44 2.13 -3.56 7.26
CA PHE A 44 1.05 -3.32 6.29
C PHE A 44 1.38 -4.01 4.96
N PRO A 45 1.04 -5.30 4.82
CA PRO A 45 1.35 -6.06 3.61
C PRO A 45 0.31 -5.79 2.52
N PHE A 46 0.76 -5.69 1.26
CA PHE A 46 -0.10 -5.54 0.09
C PHE A 46 0.54 -6.11 -1.19
N VAL A 47 -0.26 -6.33 -2.21
CA VAL A 47 0.16 -6.75 -3.55
C VAL A 47 -0.34 -5.76 -4.60
N ALA A 48 0.22 -5.80 -5.81
CA ALA A 48 -0.24 -4.96 -6.91
C ALA A 48 -1.74 -5.13 -7.16
N GLY A 49 -2.46 -4.01 -7.23
CA GLY A 49 -3.91 -3.97 -7.45
C GLY A 49 -4.77 -4.38 -6.25
N ALA A 50 -4.15 -4.64 -5.08
CA ALA A 50 -4.84 -5.01 -3.85
C ALA A 50 -4.56 -4.05 -2.68
N LEU A 51 -4.10 -2.84 -2.96
CA LEU A 51 -3.95 -1.80 -1.95
C LEU A 51 -5.32 -1.18 -1.66
N SER A 52 -5.85 -1.48 -0.49
CA SER A 52 -7.09 -0.90 0.03
C SER A 52 -6.80 0.44 0.68
N GLN A 53 -7.45 1.49 0.19
CA GLN A 53 -7.32 2.83 0.77
C GLN A 53 -7.81 2.86 2.23
N ARG A 54 -8.92 2.19 2.49
CA ARG A 54 -9.50 2.07 3.85
C ARG A 54 -8.54 1.39 4.81
N ALA A 55 -7.86 0.32 4.37
CA ALA A 55 -6.88 -0.38 5.19
C ALA A 55 -5.65 0.48 5.46
N LEU A 56 -5.18 1.23 4.46
CA LEU A 56 -4.10 2.19 4.64
C LEU A 56 -4.47 3.28 5.64
N ASP A 57 -5.65 3.88 5.51
CA ASP A 57 -6.13 4.91 6.45
C ASP A 57 -6.26 4.38 7.88
N ALA A 58 -6.68 3.14 8.05
CA ALA A 58 -6.75 2.50 9.35
C ALA A 58 -5.35 2.23 9.93
N ALA A 59 -4.41 1.75 9.10
CA ALA A 59 -3.02 1.54 9.49
C ALA A 59 -2.34 2.85 9.92
N LEU A 60 -2.56 3.94 9.16
CA LEU A 60 -2.04 5.26 9.50
C LEU A 60 -2.62 5.79 10.83
N ARG A 61 -3.95 5.70 11.02
CA ARG A 61 -4.57 6.11 12.29
C ARG A 61 -4.03 5.31 13.48
N LEU A 62 -3.87 4.00 13.31
CA LEU A 62 -3.34 3.14 14.35
C LEU A 62 -1.88 3.49 14.67
N ALA A 63 -1.05 3.67 13.64
CA ALA A 63 0.36 4.06 13.80
C ALA A 63 0.48 5.42 14.51
N ALA A 64 -0.35 6.41 14.15
CA ALA A 64 -0.38 7.70 14.81
C ALA A 64 -0.79 7.59 16.28
N ALA A 65 -1.83 6.82 16.59
CA ALA A 65 -2.34 6.64 17.95
C ALA A 65 -1.33 5.95 18.89
N GLU A 66 -0.51 5.04 18.34
CA GLU A 66 0.44 4.25 19.12
C GLU A 66 1.87 4.78 19.07
N GLY A 67 2.14 5.83 18.31
CA GLY A 67 3.50 6.31 18.05
C GLY A 67 4.37 5.24 17.36
N ALA A 68 3.75 4.39 16.53
CA ALA A 68 4.38 3.26 15.89
C ALA A 68 5.00 3.62 14.54
N THR A 69 6.01 2.85 14.13
CA THR A 69 6.53 2.89 12.76
C THR A 69 5.66 2.04 11.85
N LEU A 70 5.17 2.63 10.76
CA LEU A 70 4.47 1.88 9.71
C LEU A 70 5.49 1.20 8.80
N VAL A 71 5.29 -0.09 8.55
CA VAL A 71 6.14 -0.89 7.65
C VAL A 71 5.28 -1.40 6.49
N PRO A 72 5.11 -0.59 5.44
CA PRO A 72 4.42 -1.05 4.23
C PRO A 72 5.32 -2.04 3.49
N VAL A 73 4.77 -3.22 3.20
CA VAL A 73 5.49 -4.29 2.53
C VAL A 73 4.77 -4.69 1.25
N PHE A 74 5.42 -4.44 0.13
CA PHE A 74 4.96 -4.95 -1.15
C PHE A 74 5.41 -6.41 -1.32
N LEU A 75 4.46 -7.31 -1.51
CA LEU A 75 4.71 -8.74 -1.70
C LEU A 75 4.90 -9.04 -3.18
N ALA A 76 6.16 -9.20 -3.60
CA ALA A 76 6.53 -9.52 -4.98
C ALA A 76 6.54 -11.04 -5.21
N ARG A 77 5.87 -11.49 -6.27
CA ARG A 77 5.84 -12.91 -6.62
C ARG A 77 6.96 -13.25 -7.61
N VAL A 78 7.80 -14.21 -7.26
CA VAL A 78 8.83 -14.79 -8.14
C VAL A 78 8.29 -16.07 -8.77
N SER A 79 8.35 -16.18 -10.09
CA SER A 79 7.98 -17.42 -10.81
C SER A 79 8.88 -18.57 -10.40
N LEU A 80 8.36 -19.80 -10.51
CA LEU A 80 9.10 -21.01 -10.08
C LEU A 80 10.32 -21.32 -10.95
N ASP A 81 10.32 -20.87 -12.18
CA ASP A 81 11.37 -21.00 -13.17
C ASP A 81 12.56 -20.04 -12.94
N LEU A 82 12.42 -19.06 -12.05
CA LEU A 82 13.45 -18.07 -11.75
C LEU A 82 14.04 -18.27 -10.35
N PRO A 83 15.33 -17.98 -10.11
CA PRO A 83 15.88 -17.86 -8.76
C PRO A 83 15.10 -16.84 -7.92
N LEU A 84 15.03 -17.02 -6.60
CA LEU A 84 14.27 -16.12 -5.72
C LEU A 84 14.84 -14.68 -5.73
N GLU A 85 16.14 -14.58 -5.92
CA GLU A 85 16.89 -13.32 -5.97
C GLU A 85 16.81 -12.61 -7.34
N SER A 86 16.12 -13.20 -8.31
CA SER A 86 16.00 -12.65 -9.66
C SER A 86 15.46 -11.23 -9.64
N ALA A 87 15.98 -10.39 -10.52
CA ALA A 87 15.45 -9.06 -10.73
C ALA A 87 14.00 -9.13 -11.24
N LEU A 88 13.12 -8.36 -10.63
CA LEU A 88 11.69 -8.29 -10.97
C LEU A 88 11.33 -6.88 -11.48
N PRO A 89 11.88 -6.42 -12.61
CA PRO A 89 11.75 -5.03 -13.05
C PRO A 89 10.29 -4.59 -13.17
N ARG A 90 9.42 -5.43 -13.75
CA ARG A 90 8.00 -5.11 -13.90
C ARG A 90 7.27 -4.95 -12.56
N GLN A 91 7.57 -5.81 -11.59
CA GLN A 91 6.93 -5.71 -10.26
C GLN A 91 7.50 -4.54 -9.47
N CYS A 92 8.80 -4.27 -9.56
CA CYS A 92 9.40 -3.09 -8.95
C CYS A 92 8.84 -1.79 -9.55
N THR A 93 8.68 -1.70 -10.87
CA THR A 93 8.06 -0.54 -11.53
C THR A 93 6.61 -0.31 -11.05
N MET A 94 5.87 -1.36 -10.70
CA MET A 94 4.53 -1.23 -10.13
C MET A 94 4.55 -0.94 -8.63
N ALA A 95 5.52 -1.48 -7.90
CA ALA A 95 5.61 -1.35 -6.45
C ALA A 95 6.05 0.05 -6.01
N MET A 96 7.05 0.62 -6.70
CA MET A 96 7.67 1.88 -6.29
C MET A 96 6.67 3.03 -6.16
N PRO A 97 5.81 3.34 -7.15
CA PRO A 97 4.83 4.41 -7.01
C PRO A 97 3.82 4.17 -5.86
N LEU A 98 3.48 2.91 -5.60
CA LEU A 98 2.56 2.56 -4.51
C LEU A 98 3.22 2.80 -3.15
N LEU A 99 4.48 2.38 -3.00
CA LEU A 99 5.26 2.60 -1.79
C LEU A 99 5.50 4.09 -1.55
N GLU A 100 5.92 4.83 -2.58
CA GLU A 100 6.12 6.29 -2.51
C GLU A 100 4.87 7.03 -2.04
N ALA A 101 3.72 6.64 -2.53
CA ALA A 101 2.48 7.27 -2.13
C ALA A 101 2.04 6.88 -0.71
N VAL A 102 2.30 5.66 -0.26
CA VAL A 102 2.11 5.28 1.15
C VAL A 102 3.07 6.07 2.04
N GLU A 103 4.34 6.20 1.65
CA GLU A 103 5.35 6.99 2.34
C GLU A 103 4.96 8.47 2.43
N GLN A 104 4.50 9.04 1.32
CA GLN A 104 4.04 10.43 1.32
C GLN A 104 2.90 10.64 2.32
N ARG A 105 1.87 9.79 2.30
CA ARG A 105 0.74 9.90 3.25
C ARG A 105 1.16 9.70 4.69
N ALA A 106 2.08 8.76 4.96
CA ALA A 106 2.63 8.55 6.30
C ALA A 106 3.43 9.78 6.77
N THR A 107 4.25 10.34 5.90
CA THR A 107 5.04 11.55 6.17
C THR A 107 4.14 12.77 6.43
N GLU A 108 3.08 12.95 5.64
CA GLU A 108 2.08 14.02 5.83
C GLU A 108 1.37 13.88 7.19
N ALA A 109 1.15 12.65 7.64
CA ALA A 109 0.59 12.36 8.96
C ALA A 109 1.63 12.39 10.10
N GLY A 110 2.91 12.64 9.81
CA GLY A 110 3.99 12.64 10.80
C GLY A 110 4.36 11.27 11.35
N ILE A 111 4.06 10.19 10.60
CA ILE A 111 4.28 8.80 10.99
C ILE A 111 5.60 8.32 10.42
N PRO A 112 6.52 7.75 11.25
CA PRO A 112 7.71 7.09 10.74
C PRO A 112 7.33 5.91 9.83
N VAL A 113 8.04 5.78 8.70
CA VAL A 113 7.76 4.73 7.70
C VAL A 113 9.04 4.02 7.27
N ASP A 114 8.95 2.71 7.07
CA ASP A 114 10.05 1.83 6.63
C ASP A 114 9.51 0.88 5.55
N SER A 115 9.52 1.35 4.31
CA SER A 115 8.95 0.63 3.16
C SER A 115 9.86 -0.46 2.65
N ARG A 116 9.28 -1.61 2.30
CA ARG A 116 10.04 -2.77 1.82
C ARG A 116 9.35 -3.50 0.67
N ILE A 117 10.18 -4.18 -0.12
CA ILE A 117 9.72 -5.15 -1.13
C ILE A 117 10.23 -6.52 -0.71
N VAL A 118 9.31 -7.42 -0.38
CA VAL A 118 9.65 -8.80 0.00
C VAL A 118 9.25 -9.75 -1.10
N ARG A 119 10.16 -10.63 -1.48
CA ARG A 119 9.98 -11.59 -2.56
C ARG A 119 9.51 -12.93 -2.03
N GLY A 120 8.66 -13.61 -2.79
CA GLY A 120 8.22 -14.96 -2.43
C GLY A 120 7.64 -15.74 -3.60
N ARG A 121 7.59 -17.05 -3.50
CA ARG A 121 6.96 -17.90 -4.53
C ARG A 121 5.45 -17.68 -4.62
N ASN A 122 4.84 -17.35 -3.49
CA ASN A 122 3.46 -16.95 -3.35
C ASN A 122 3.33 -15.92 -2.21
N ARG A 123 2.14 -15.39 -1.99
CA ARG A 123 1.87 -14.38 -0.95
C ARG A 123 2.28 -14.86 0.44
N ARG A 124 1.89 -16.07 0.82
CA ARG A 124 2.20 -16.67 2.13
C ARG A 124 3.70 -16.85 2.36
N HIS A 125 4.43 -17.23 1.30
CA HIS A 125 5.90 -17.35 1.37
C HIS A 125 6.56 -15.98 1.58
N ALA A 126 6.12 -14.94 0.85
CA ALA A 126 6.62 -13.58 1.04
C ALA A 126 6.26 -13.02 2.42
N LEU A 127 5.02 -13.24 2.90
CA LEU A 127 4.60 -12.86 4.25
C LEU A 127 5.41 -13.56 5.33
N ARG A 128 5.67 -14.86 5.18
CA ARG A 128 6.51 -15.60 6.12
C ARG A 128 7.91 -15.04 6.21
N GLN A 129 8.50 -14.66 5.07
CA GLN A 129 9.82 -14.01 5.06
C GLN A 129 9.77 -12.66 5.76
N ALA A 130 8.80 -11.80 5.45
CA ALA A 130 8.65 -10.51 6.10
C ALA A 130 8.53 -10.63 7.63
N ILE A 131 7.72 -11.58 8.11
CA ILE A 131 7.52 -11.84 9.55
C ILE A 131 8.75 -12.46 10.20
N ALA A 132 9.53 -13.27 9.46
CA ALA A 132 10.73 -13.89 9.99
C ALA A 132 11.92 -12.94 10.11
N GLU A 133 11.98 -11.91 9.24
CA GLU A 133 13.05 -10.92 9.24
C GLU A 133 12.96 -9.95 10.42
N GLU A 134 11.74 -9.71 10.93
CA GLU A 134 11.52 -8.70 11.96
C GLU A 134 10.28 -9.00 12.79
N LYS A 135 10.32 -8.55 14.06
CA LYS A 135 9.14 -8.61 14.94
C LYS A 135 8.21 -7.45 14.70
N PHE A 136 6.95 -7.75 14.50
CA PHE A 136 5.86 -6.78 14.39
C PHE A 136 4.91 -6.94 15.58
N ASP A 137 4.47 -5.81 16.13
CA ASP A 137 3.47 -5.80 17.20
C ASP A 137 2.08 -6.03 16.61
N ARG A 138 1.85 -5.48 15.40
CA ARG A 138 0.57 -5.62 14.69
C ARG A 138 0.75 -5.80 13.19
N ILE A 139 -0.23 -6.46 12.61
CA ILE A 139 -0.39 -6.61 11.16
C ILE A 139 -1.75 -6.04 10.80
N VAL A 140 -1.78 -5.06 9.89
CA VAL A 140 -3.03 -4.47 9.39
C VAL A 140 -3.21 -4.88 7.95
N THR A 141 -4.31 -5.54 7.63
CA THR A 141 -4.59 -6.00 6.27
C THR A 141 -6.08 -5.87 5.93
N SER A 142 -6.41 -5.93 4.65
CA SER A 142 -7.79 -6.01 4.18
C SER A 142 -8.10 -7.43 3.69
N ALA A 143 -9.27 -7.95 4.10
CA ALA A 143 -9.81 -9.16 3.48
C ALA A 143 -10.35 -8.82 2.09
N SER A 144 -10.19 -9.72 1.11
CA SER A 144 -10.80 -9.59 -0.20
C SER A 144 -12.23 -10.10 -0.16
N ALA A 145 -13.19 -9.27 -0.59
CA ALA A 145 -14.47 -9.76 -1.05
C ALA A 145 -14.45 -9.85 -2.58
N GLN A 146 -15.42 -10.50 -3.20
CA GLN A 146 -15.48 -10.65 -4.65
C GLN A 146 -15.28 -9.30 -5.37
N GLY A 147 -14.14 -9.14 -6.05
CA GLY A 147 -13.80 -7.94 -6.81
C GLY A 147 -13.23 -6.77 -6.02
N SER A 148 -13.06 -6.88 -4.71
CA SER A 148 -12.44 -5.85 -3.86
C SER A 148 -10.94 -6.11 -3.63
N PRO A 149 -10.16 -5.06 -3.33
CA PRO A 149 -8.74 -5.22 -3.02
C PRO A 149 -8.54 -5.86 -1.65
N GLY A 150 -7.58 -6.78 -1.53
CA GLY A 150 -7.25 -7.40 -0.26
C GLY A 150 -6.68 -8.81 -0.39
N PHE A 151 -6.54 -9.45 0.75
CA PHE A 151 -6.10 -10.83 0.87
C PHE A 151 -7.29 -11.78 0.80
N ASP A 152 -7.11 -12.90 0.12
CA ASP A 152 -8.11 -13.94 0.04
C ASP A 152 -8.42 -14.51 1.44
N PRO A 153 -9.62 -15.04 1.72
CA PRO A 153 -9.97 -15.62 3.01
C PRO A 153 -8.97 -16.65 3.52
N ASP A 154 -8.45 -17.48 2.61
CA ASP A 154 -7.44 -18.49 2.94
C ASP A 154 -6.10 -17.88 3.36
N ASP A 155 -5.71 -16.75 2.77
CA ASP A 155 -4.49 -16.03 3.15
C ASP A 155 -4.67 -15.35 4.52
N VAL A 156 -5.88 -14.86 4.81
CA VAL A 156 -6.23 -14.29 6.13
C VAL A 156 -6.23 -15.38 7.20
N ALA A 157 -6.85 -16.54 6.94
CA ALA A 157 -6.82 -17.67 7.85
C ALA A 157 -5.38 -18.12 8.15
N TRP A 158 -4.56 -18.21 7.11
CA TRP A 158 -3.14 -18.53 7.27
C TRP A 158 -2.40 -17.51 8.14
N LEU A 159 -2.69 -16.20 7.98
CA LEU A 159 -2.10 -15.16 8.84
C LEU A 159 -2.48 -15.35 10.31
N LEU A 160 -3.75 -15.64 10.59
CA LEU A 160 -4.24 -15.88 11.94
C LEU A 160 -3.54 -17.07 12.62
N ASP A 161 -3.19 -18.09 11.84
CA ASP A 161 -2.53 -19.30 12.37
C ASP A 161 -1.01 -19.16 12.52
N ASN A 162 -0.38 -18.28 11.73
CA ASN A 162 1.08 -18.29 11.59
C ASN A 162 1.77 -16.96 11.95
N ALA A 163 1.05 -15.85 12.03
CA ALA A 163 1.67 -14.57 12.30
C ALA A 163 1.71 -14.29 13.81
N PRO A 164 2.84 -13.81 14.34
CA PRO A 164 2.91 -13.34 15.72
C PRO A 164 2.24 -11.95 15.84
N GLY A 165 1.77 -11.63 17.05
CA GLY A 165 1.21 -10.33 17.37
C GLY A 165 -0.28 -10.19 17.04
N GLU A 166 -0.76 -8.97 17.11
CA GLU A 166 -2.17 -8.67 16.85
C GLU A 166 -2.43 -8.49 15.36
N ILE A 167 -3.52 -9.06 14.86
CA ILE A 167 -3.92 -8.95 13.47
C ILE A 167 -5.21 -8.15 13.38
N VAL A 168 -5.18 -7.06 12.64
CA VAL A 168 -6.33 -6.22 12.33
C VAL A 168 -6.73 -6.49 10.88
N VAL A 169 -7.86 -7.16 10.72
CA VAL A 169 -8.41 -7.46 9.39
C VAL A 169 -9.58 -6.53 9.11
N LEU A 170 -9.45 -5.76 8.06
CA LEU A 170 -10.49 -4.83 7.62
C LEU A 170 -11.37 -5.50 6.56
N ARG A 171 -12.66 -5.47 6.79
CA ARG A 171 -13.61 -5.90 5.77
C ARG A 171 -13.71 -4.83 4.68
N PRO A 172 -13.55 -5.18 3.38
CA PRO A 172 -13.75 -4.24 2.31
C PRO A 172 -15.22 -3.77 2.30
N SER A 173 -15.42 -2.49 2.00
CA SER A 173 -16.74 -1.96 1.69
C SER A 173 -16.97 -2.03 0.17
N ALA A 174 -18.23 -1.94 -0.25
CA ALA A 174 -18.57 -1.87 -1.68
C ALA A 174 -17.96 -0.64 -2.38
N GLU A 175 -17.63 0.39 -1.59
CA GLU A 175 -17.02 1.65 -2.02
C GLU A 175 -15.48 1.62 -1.97
N ASP A 176 -14.89 0.57 -1.41
CA ASP A 176 -13.44 0.42 -1.29
C ASP A 176 -12.86 0.06 -2.66
N GLN A 177 -12.67 1.09 -3.46
CA GLN A 177 -12.04 0.92 -4.77
C GLN A 177 -10.54 0.67 -4.57
N PRO A 178 -9.93 -0.20 -5.40
CA PRO A 178 -8.47 -0.27 -5.46
C PRO A 178 -7.97 1.13 -5.76
N MET A 179 -6.97 1.58 -5.01
CA MET A 179 -6.38 2.90 -5.18
C MET A 179 -5.92 3.05 -6.63
N ASP A 180 -6.69 3.83 -7.40
CA ASP A 180 -6.47 4.02 -8.82
C ASP A 180 -5.44 5.15 -8.96
N TRP A 181 -4.18 4.79 -9.08
CA TRP A 181 -3.08 5.72 -9.30
C TRP A 181 -3.15 6.23 -10.73
N ALA A 182 -4.04 7.19 -10.96
CA ALA A 182 -4.24 7.84 -12.27
C ALA A 182 -3.03 8.67 -12.75
N GLY A 183 -1.90 8.62 -12.04
CA GLY A 183 -0.67 9.32 -12.38
C GLY A 183 0.46 8.43 -12.90
N VAL A 184 0.31 7.12 -12.93
CA VAL A 184 1.36 6.23 -13.44
C VAL A 184 1.24 6.14 -14.97
N PRO A 185 2.21 6.66 -15.75
CA PRO A 185 2.23 6.47 -17.20
C PRO A 185 2.39 4.96 -17.49
N GLY A 186 1.39 4.34 -18.06
CA GLY A 186 1.41 2.92 -18.40
C GLY A 186 0.22 2.15 -17.85
N GLY A 187 -0.94 2.77 -17.78
CA GLY A 187 -2.20 2.29 -17.27
C GLY A 187 -2.46 0.80 -17.40
N LEU A 188 -2.45 0.14 -16.25
CA LEU A 188 -2.96 -1.23 -16.09
C LEU A 188 -4.50 -1.33 -16.32
N LYS A 189 -5.14 -0.21 -16.72
CA LYS A 189 -6.60 -0.15 -16.91
C LYS A 189 -7.13 -1.10 -17.97
N ASP A 190 -6.36 -1.40 -19.00
CA ASP A 190 -6.85 -2.21 -20.13
C ASP A 190 -6.53 -3.71 -20.04
N GLY A 191 -5.43 -4.09 -19.43
CA GLY A 191 -5.01 -5.49 -19.36
C GLY A 191 -5.82 -6.33 -18.38
N ALA A 192 -6.14 -5.79 -17.21
CA ALA A 192 -6.88 -6.51 -16.17
C ALA A 192 -8.38 -6.62 -16.50
N ARG A 193 -8.99 -5.55 -17.03
CA ARG A 193 -10.39 -5.57 -17.48
C ARG A 193 -10.60 -6.47 -18.70
N ARG A 194 -9.62 -6.55 -19.61
CA ARG A 194 -9.67 -7.44 -20.75
C ARG A 194 -9.58 -8.91 -20.35
N ARG A 195 -8.76 -9.25 -19.37
CA ARG A 195 -8.61 -10.63 -18.87
C ARG A 195 -9.83 -11.11 -18.08
N LEU A 196 -10.48 -10.23 -17.31
CA LEU A 196 -11.73 -10.53 -16.60
C LEU A 196 -12.92 -10.70 -17.56
N ARG A 197 -13.00 -9.90 -18.62
CA ARG A 197 -14.03 -10.09 -19.67
C ARG A 197 -13.80 -11.38 -20.50
N ALA A 198 -12.56 -11.71 -20.81
CA ALA A 198 -12.24 -12.94 -21.55
C ALA A 198 -12.57 -14.21 -20.74
N ARG A 199 -12.43 -14.19 -19.41
CA ARG A 199 -12.84 -15.32 -18.55
C ARG A 199 -14.35 -15.44 -18.35
N ARG A 200 -15.11 -14.36 -18.43
CA ARG A 200 -16.59 -14.42 -18.36
C ARG A 200 -17.25 -14.83 -19.68
N GLY A 201 -16.55 -14.71 -20.80
CA GLY A 201 -17.06 -15.10 -22.12
C GLY A 201 -16.80 -16.54 -22.54
N ALA A 202 -16.08 -17.33 -21.74
CA ALA A 202 -15.66 -18.70 -22.11
C ALA A 202 -16.43 -19.79 -21.33
N HIS A 203 -17.74 -19.61 -21.11
CA HIS A 203 -18.60 -20.74 -20.81
C HIS A 203 -19.36 -21.10 -22.09
N PRO A 204 -18.99 -22.19 -22.76
CA PRO A 204 -19.83 -22.74 -23.79
C PRO A 204 -21.05 -23.38 -23.10
N VAL A 205 -22.22 -22.84 -23.36
CA VAL A 205 -23.48 -23.54 -23.09
C VAL A 205 -23.47 -24.80 -23.91
N SER A 206 -23.24 -25.93 -23.24
CA SER A 206 -23.44 -27.26 -23.84
C SER A 206 -24.93 -27.45 -24.13
N ARG A 207 -25.25 -27.32 -25.38
CA ARG A 207 -26.56 -27.69 -25.94
C ARG A 207 -26.45 -29.16 -26.36
N ALA A 208 -26.78 -30.03 -25.44
CA ALA A 208 -27.00 -31.42 -25.73
C ALA A 208 -28.29 -31.82 -24.99
N ASP A 209 -29.33 -32.02 -25.75
CA ASP A 209 -30.28 -33.11 -25.73
C ASP A 209 -31.64 -32.64 -26.21
N GLU A 210 -31.79 -32.78 -27.49
CA GLU A 210 -33.15 -32.85 -28.03
C GLU A 210 -33.06 -33.81 -29.25
N THR A 211 -33.13 -35.11 -28.98
CA THR A 211 -33.54 -36.14 -29.95
C THR A 211 -33.62 -37.49 -29.25
N ALA A 212 -34.74 -37.80 -28.67
CA ALA A 212 -35.20 -39.21 -28.52
C ALA A 212 -36.65 -39.24 -28.11
N ALA A 213 -37.52 -38.91 -29.03
CA ALA A 213 -38.91 -39.32 -28.94
C ALA A 213 -39.43 -39.64 -30.37
N SER A 214 -39.15 -40.84 -30.85
CA SER A 214 -39.98 -41.50 -31.86
C SER A 214 -39.42 -42.92 -32.08
N ARG A 215 -39.97 -43.88 -31.36
CA ARG A 215 -40.44 -45.17 -31.81
C ARG A 215 -40.79 -46.05 -30.61
#